data_cffa1046c63c6f910e700b039c137075
#
_entry.id   cffa1046c63c6f910e700b039c137075
#
_cell.length_a   1.000
_cell.length_b   1.000
_cell.length_c   1.000
_cell.angle_alpha   90.00
_cell.angle_beta   90.00
_cell.angle_gamma   90.00
#
_symmetry.space_group_name_H-M   'P 1'
#
loop_
_entity.id
_entity.type
_entity.pdbx_description
1 polymer ?
#
loop_
_entity_poly.entity_id
_entity_poly.type
_entity_poly.pdbx_seq_one_letter_code
_entity_poly.pdbx_strand_id
1 'polypeptide(L)'
;MGFIKHQISPFFRRRKFSDKFSDTTDFITANWRPLLKMLTIAILPVCAIQALSLNNLTSMMYGELASDSDDTMGILAGFGLNYGATMILGMIASLFLISIVYALMKLYHATNEDGTPVNEDLTKMTFKEFLPYARRQMGAAWKSVLAFMLFFVVNILLVVAIIAVLQAANIGVFMILFAWFVALIPPAMMLIPVYSFEPTGFWAGMRKAFVYGFKTWGGIVAITFVVSLITNVICGFLSVPYMLTAMAKAFLVIENSDGFSFVNSTWFSLISYLSALLYIYVCYVGYSALLIAIAYQYGHACSALDIDNFDHEDKDFDDFDKDATNEDNF
;
A
#
# COMPACT_ATOMS: atom_id res chain seq x y z
N MET A 1 6.50 -0.57 37.61
CA MET A 1 6.74 -1.37 36.42
C MET A 1 7.63 -0.54 35.53
N GLY A 2 8.95 -0.85 35.51
CA GLY A 2 9.91 -0.07 34.76
C GLY A 2 9.69 -0.31 33.25
N PHE A 3 9.42 0.77 32.51
CA PHE A 3 9.43 0.76 31.06
C PHE A 3 10.86 0.40 30.64
N ILE A 4 11.03 -0.80 30.06
CA ILE A 4 12.25 -1.17 29.36
C ILE A 4 12.36 -0.14 28.22
N LYS A 5 13.31 0.78 28.31
CA LYS A 5 13.69 1.65 27.18
C LYS A 5 14.04 0.71 26.02
N HIS A 6 13.12 0.53 25.09
CA HIS A 6 13.44 -0.17 23.84
C HIS A 6 14.49 0.65 23.12
N GLN A 7 15.69 0.11 23.11
CA GLN A 7 16.78 0.69 22.34
C GLN A 7 16.39 0.51 20.86
N ILE A 8 16.09 1.63 20.17
CA ILE A 8 15.71 1.62 18.77
C ILE A 8 16.86 1.00 17.97
N SER A 9 16.59 -0.07 17.26
CA SER A 9 17.63 -0.72 16.46
C SER A 9 17.95 0.13 15.23
N PRO A 10 19.25 0.25 14.83
CA PRO A 10 19.62 1.00 13.63
C PRO A 10 18.84 0.53 12.41
N PHE A 11 18.37 1.48 11.58
CA PHE A 11 17.59 1.15 10.38
C PHE A 11 18.41 0.35 9.37
N PHE A 12 19.64 0.77 9.09
CA PHE A 12 20.57 0.09 8.19
C PHE A 12 21.43 -0.93 8.97
N ARG A 13 20.98 -2.17 9.02
CA ARG A 13 21.76 -3.28 9.61
C ARG A 13 21.47 -4.59 8.89
N ARG A 14 22.42 -5.53 8.93
CA ARG A 14 22.18 -6.91 8.48
C ARG A 14 21.19 -7.58 9.44
N ARG A 15 20.09 -8.12 8.89
CA ARG A 15 19.00 -8.75 9.64
C ARG A 15 18.77 -10.18 9.19
N LYS A 16 18.58 -11.09 10.12
CA LYS A 16 17.98 -12.39 9.86
C LYS A 16 16.48 -12.21 9.58
N PHE A 17 15.80 -13.24 9.11
CA PHE A 17 14.36 -13.17 8.85
C PHE A 17 13.56 -12.82 10.11
N SER A 18 13.87 -13.48 11.24
CA SER A 18 13.26 -13.21 12.55
C SER A 18 13.38 -11.75 12.97
N ASP A 19 14.56 -11.15 12.75
CA ASP A 19 14.83 -9.77 13.18
C ASP A 19 13.99 -8.77 12.36
N LYS A 20 13.82 -9.02 11.04
CA LYS A 20 12.97 -8.18 10.17
C LYS A 20 11.51 -8.22 10.62
N PHE A 21 11.03 -9.40 10.97
CA PHE A 21 9.68 -9.57 11.46
C PHE A 21 9.51 -8.93 12.83
N SER A 22 10.47 -9.13 13.75
CA SER A 22 10.45 -8.49 15.07
C SER A 22 10.48 -6.97 14.96
N ASP A 23 11.44 -6.40 14.21
CA ASP A 23 11.53 -4.94 14.02
C ASP A 23 10.24 -4.36 13.41
N THR A 24 9.59 -5.10 12.50
CA THR A 24 8.30 -4.69 11.92
C THR A 24 7.19 -4.65 12.99
N THR A 25 7.09 -5.70 13.81
CA THR A 25 6.09 -5.77 14.87
C THR A 25 6.37 -4.78 16.00
N ASP A 26 7.63 -4.58 16.35
CA ASP A 26 8.07 -3.63 17.37
C ASP A 26 7.72 -2.19 16.95
N PHE A 27 8.02 -1.83 15.69
CA PHE A 27 7.63 -0.53 15.15
C PHE A 27 6.10 -0.33 15.19
N ILE A 28 5.32 -1.32 14.71
CA ILE A 28 3.86 -1.23 14.69
C ILE A 28 3.32 -1.10 16.12
N THR A 29 3.81 -1.91 17.06
CA THR A 29 3.36 -1.88 18.46
C THR A 29 3.72 -0.57 19.18
N ALA A 30 4.89 -0.02 18.90
CA ALA A 30 5.30 1.27 19.44
C ALA A 30 4.50 2.45 18.86
N ASN A 31 4.15 2.38 17.59
CA ASN A 31 3.61 3.52 16.82
C ASN A 31 2.19 3.30 16.28
N TRP A 32 1.44 2.29 16.74
CA TRP A 32 0.09 2.02 16.21
C TRP A 32 -0.88 3.19 16.37
N ARG A 33 -0.80 3.95 17.48
CA ARG A 33 -1.67 5.11 17.71
C ARG A 33 -1.41 6.26 16.76
N PRO A 34 -0.16 6.79 16.63
CA PRO A 34 0.13 7.82 15.65
C PRO A 34 -0.11 7.33 14.22
N LEU A 35 0.24 6.08 13.88
CA LEU A 35 0.01 5.51 12.57
C LEU A 35 -1.47 5.52 12.21
N LEU A 36 -2.34 4.95 13.05
CA LEU A 36 -3.78 4.96 12.80
C LEU A 36 -4.35 6.38 12.76
N LYS A 37 -3.96 7.27 13.67
CA LYS A 37 -4.41 8.66 13.71
C LYS A 37 -4.12 9.38 12.38
N MET A 38 -2.87 9.29 11.88
CA MET A 38 -2.47 9.96 10.66
C MET A 38 -3.13 9.33 9.42
N LEU A 39 -3.21 8.00 9.36
CA LEU A 39 -3.89 7.27 8.28
C LEU A 39 -5.39 7.59 8.25
N THR A 40 -6.06 7.59 9.40
CA THR A 40 -7.51 7.89 9.46
C THR A 40 -7.79 9.28 8.92
N ILE A 41 -7.07 10.30 9.36
CA ILE A 41 -7.32 11.68 8.94
C ILE A 41 -7.09 11.84 7.41
N ALA A 42 -6.05 11.22 6.86
CA ALA A 42 -5.68 11.42 5.46
C ALA A 42 -6.41 10.46 4.50
N ILE A 43 -6.61 9.20 4.87
CA ILE A 43 -7.08 8.15 3.95
C ILE A 43 -8.59 7.92 4.06
N LEU A 44 -9.18 8.06 5.25
CA LEU A 44 -10.61 7.80 5.44
C LEU A 44 -11.52 8.62 4.50
N PRO A 45 -11.26 9.93 4.24
CA PRO A 45 -12.05 10.67 3.26
C PRO A 45 -11.97 10.10 1.84
N VAL A 46 -10.79 9.62 1.43
CA VAL A 46 -10.60 8.97 0.12
C VAL A 46 -11.33 7.63 0.09
N CYS A 47 -11.24 6.84 1.16
CA CYS A 47 -11.98 5.58 1.30
C CYS A 47 -13.49 5.80 1.23
N ALA A 48 -14.02 6.90 1.79
CA ALA A 48 -15.44 7.22 1.74
C ALA A 48 -15.94 7.39 0.31
N ILE A 49 -15.17 8.12 -0.52
CA ILE A 49 -15.52 8.30 -1.94
C ILE A 49 -15.32 6.98 -2.71
N GLN A 50 -14.23 6.25 -2.43
CA GLN A 50 -13.94 4.97 -3.07
C GLN A 50 -15.00 3.90 -2.75
N ALA A 51 -15.56 3.91 -1.53
CA ALA A 51 -16.64 3.02 -1.13
C ALA A 51 -17.92 3.25 -1.92
N LEU A 52 -18.23 4.50 -2.32
CA LEU A 52 -19.35 4.80 -3.21
C LEU A 52 -19.15 4.15 -4.58
N SER A 53 -17.97 4.33 -5.18
CA SER A 53 -17.64 3.72 -6.48
C SER A 53 -17.68 2.20 -6.42
N LEU A 54 -17.13 1.59 -5.36
CA LEU A 54 -17.15 0.14 -5.18
C LEU A 54 -18.56 -0.40 -5.00
N ASN A 55 -19.40 0.29 -4.22
CA ASN A 55 -20.78 -0.10 -4.02
C ASN A 55 -21.61 0.00 -5.32
N ASN A 56 -21.34 1.03 -6.14
CA ASN A 56 -21.96 1.18 -7.46
C ASN A 56 -21.51 0.08 -8.42
N LEU A 57 -20.21 -0.25 -8.46
CA LEU A 57 -19.68 -1.36 -9.27
C LEU A 57 -20.38 -2.68 -8.92
N THR A 58 -20.50 -2.97 -7.61
CA THR A 58 -21.17 -4.18 -7.14
C THR A 58 -22.64 -4.19 -7.57
N SER A 59 -23.35 -3.07 -7.47
CA SER A 59 -24.76 -2.95 -7.87
C SER A 59 -24.92 -3.12 -9.38
N MET A 60 -24.02 -2.57 -10.19
CA MET A 60 -24.03 -2.75 -11.66
C MET A 60 -23.80 -4.20 -12.07
N MET A 61 -22.80 -4.86 -11.48
CA MET A 61 -22.49 -6.26 -11.79
C MET A 61 -23.70 -7.18 -11.55
N TYR A 62 -24.43 -6.98 -10.45
CA TYR A 62 -25.59 -7.82 -10.14
C TYR A 62 -26.86 -7.37 -10.85
N GLY A 63 -27.03 -6.07 -11.10
CA GLY A 63 -28.17 -5.55 -11.85
C GLY A 63 -28.20 -6.04 -13.30
N GLU A 64 -27.04 -6.18 -13.93
CA GLU A 64 -26.89 -6.74 -15.28
C GLU A 64 -27.22 -8.22 -15.36
N LEU A 65 -26.79 -9.00 -14.36
CA LEU A 65 -27.11 -10.44 -14.31
C LEU A 65 -28.63 -10.69 -14.24
N ALA A 66 -29.41 -9.68 -13.86
CA ALA A 66 -30.85 -9.76 -13.71
C ALA A 66 -31.67 -9.04 -14.80
N SER A 67 -31.02 -8.24 -15.66
CA SER A 67 -31.68 -7.45 -16.68
C SER A 67 -31.46 -8.00 -18.09
N ASP A 68 -32.52 -8.22 -18.86
CA ASP A 68 -32.50 -8.45 -20.30
C ASP A 68 -32.28 -7.13 -21.09
N SER A 69 -31.50 -6.18 -20.57
CA SER A 69 -31.37 -4.88 -21.21
C SER A 69 -30.37 -4.92 -22.37
N ASP A 70 -30.78 -4.45 -23.55
CA ASP A 70 -29.97 -4.32 -24.76
C ASP A 70 -28.94 -3.16 -24.69
N ASP A 71 -28.89 -2.39 -23.59
CA ASP A 71 -27.99 -1.22 -23.45
C ASP A 71 -26.59 -1.60 -22.94
N THR A 72 -25.93 -2.49 -23.68
CA THR A 72 -24.54 -2.93 -23.38
C THR A 72 -23.54 -1.76 -23.31
N MET A 73 -23.75 -0.69 -24.08
CA MET A 73 -22.82 0.44 -24.13
C MET A 73 -22.95 1.34 -22.88
N GLY A 74 -24.17 1.60 -22.41
CA GLY A 74 -24.41 2.37 -21.18
C GLY A 74 -23.83 1.67 -19.96
N ILE A 75 -23.98 0.37 -19.91
CA ILE A 75 -23.46 -0.51 -18.86
C ILE A 75 -21.93 -0.51 -18.86
N LEU A 76 -21.30 -0.73 -20.02
CA LEU A 76 -19.85 -0.71 -20.16
C LEU A 76 -19.24 0.65 -19.77
N ALA A 77 -19.89 1.74 -20.17
CA ALA A 77 -19.48 3.11 -19.81
C ALA A 77 -19.60 3.35 -18.30
N GLY A 78 -20.69 2.96 -17.67
CA GLY A 78 -20.90 3.08 -16.23
C GLY A 78 -19.92 2.24 -15.42
N PHE A 79 -19.66 1.00 -15.85
CA PHE A 79 -18.65 0.14 -15.24
C PHE A 79 -17.25 0.75 -15.38
N GLY A 80 -16.88 1.20 -16.57
CA GLY A 80 -15.59 1.83 -16.83
C GLY A 80 -15.37 3.10 -16.00
N LEU A 81 -16.40 3.93 -15.84
CA LEU A 81 -16.32 5.14 -15.03
C LEU A 81 -16.09 4.82 -13.54
N ASN A 82 -16.87 3.91 -12.96
CA ASN A 82 -16.73 3.55 -11.54
C ASN A 82 -15.41 2.80 -11.26
N TYR A 83 -15.00 1.91 -12.17
CA TYR A 83 -13.71 1.22 -12.07
C TYR A 83 -12.54 2.21 -12.17
N GLY A 84 -12.59 3.13 -13.14
CA GLY A 84 -11.60 4.19 -13.30
C GLY A 84 -11.53 5.11 -12.09
N ALA A 85 -12.68 5.52 -11.54
CA ALA A 85 -12.74 6.31 -10.32
C ALA A 85 -12.11 5.57 -9.13
N THR A 86 -12.43 4.28 -8.95
CA THR A 86 -11.84 3.44 -7.89
C THR A 86 -10.33 3.33 -8.04
N MET A 87 -9.81 3.19 -9.26
CA MET A 87 -8.37 3.14 -9.54
C MET A 87 -7.67 4.46 -9.21
N ILE A 88 -8.21 5.59 -9.66
CA ILE A 88 -7.64 6.92 -9.40
C ILE A 88 -7.62 7.21 -7.89
N LEU A 89 -8.73 6.94 -7.19
CA LEU A 89 -8.82 7.11 -5.74
C LEU A 89 -7.85 6.18 -5.01
N GLY A 90 -7.68 4.94 -5.50
CA GLY A 90 -6.68 4.00 -5.00
C GLY A 90 -5.26 4.50 -5.14
N MET A 91 -4.93 5.14 -6.26
CA MET A 91 -3.62 5.80 -6.45
C MET A 91 -3.41 6.94 -5.45
N ILE A 92 -4.40 7.81 -5.27
CA ILE A 92 -4.35 8.92 -4.31
C ILE A 92 -4.16 8.39 -2.89
N ALA A 93 -4.94 7.38 -2.49
CA ALA A 93 -4.81 6.74 -1.18
C ALA A 93 -3.41 6.10 -0.98
N SER A 94 -2.86 5.47 -2.03
CA SER A 94 -1.51 4.89 -2.00
C SER A 94 -0.42 5.95 -1.82
N LEU A 95 -0.57 7.13 -2.44
CA LEU A 95 0.35 8.26 -2.23
C LEU A 95 0.36 8.72 -0.78
N PHE A 96 -0.82 8.90 -0.17
CA PHE A 96 -0.92 9.25 1.24
C PHE A 96 -0.37 8.14 2.14
N LEU A 97 -0.70 6.88 1.86
CA LEU A 97 -0.23 5.72 2.62
C LEU A 97 1.30 5.65 2.66
N ILE A 98 1.95 5.69 1.49
CA ILE A 98 3.41 5.65 1.37
C ILE A 98 4.04 6.85 2.09
N SER A 99 3.50 8.04 1.85
CA SER A 99 4.04 9.27 2.45
C SER A 99 3.97 9.26 3.98
N ILE A 100 2.84 8.81 4.55
CA ILE A 100 2.64 8.77 6.00
C ILE A 100 3.51 7.69 6.64
N VAL A 101 3.51 6.48 6.10
CA VAL A 101 4.27 5.36 6.67
C VAL A 101 5.76 5.68 6.68
N TYR A 102 6.32 6.14 5.58
CA TYR A 102 7.76 6.39 5.51
C TYR A 102 8.19 7.68 6.20
N ALA A 103 7.34 8.71 6.25
CA ALA A 103 7.61 9.87 7.11
C ALA A 103 7.65 9.47 8.59
N LEU A 104 6.69 8.62 9.03
CA LEU A 104 6.67 8.15 10.41
C LEU A 104 7.87 7.25 10.74
N MET A 105 8.29 6.39 9.79
CA MET A 105 9.50 5.57 9.96
C MET A 105 10.76 6.40 10.06
N LYS A 106 10.90 7.45 9.25
CA LYS A 106 12.04 8.37 9.33
C LYS A 106 12.07 9.09 10.67
N LEU A 107 10.95 9.63 11.13
CA LEU A 107 10.85 10.27 12.45
C LEU A 107 11.16 9.33 13.62
N TYR A 108 10.75 8.07 13.50
CA TYR A 108 11.02 7.07 14.53
C TYR A 108 12.50 6.70 14.64
N HIS A 109 13.20 6.67 13.51
CA HIS A 109 14.63 6.34 13.46
C HIS A 109 15.55 7.57 13.52
N ALA A 110 15.00 8.80 13.52
CA ALA A 110 15.79 10.00 13.69
C ALA A 110 16.41 10.05 15.08
N THR A 111 17.73 10.21 15.12
CA THR A 111 18.53 10.26 16.36
C THR A 111 19.31 11.55 16.43
N ASN A 112 19.49 12.08 17.62
CA ASN A 112 20.42 13.19 17.87
C ASN A 112 21.89 12.71 17.78
N GLU A 113 22.83 13.64 17.75
CA GLU A 113 24.27 13.34 17.74
C GLU A 113 24.70 12.45 18.93
N ASP A 114 23.96 12.50 20.04
CA ASP A 114 24.16 11.66 21.22
C ASP A 114 23.55 10.24 21.10
N GLY A 115 22.98 9.88 19.95
CA GLY A 115 22.28 8.60 19.75
C GLY A 115 20.92 8.50 20.46
N THR A 116 20.39 9.59 21.01
CA THR A 116 19.04 9.64 21.60
C THR A 116 18.00 9.91 20.51
N PRO A 117 16.78 9.33 20.60
CA PRO A 117 15.72 9.61 19.65
C PRO A 117 15.38 11.11 19.62
N VAL A 118 15.28 11.70 18.44
CA VAL A 118 14.85 13.11 18.28
C VAL A 118 13.43 13.30 18.80
N ASN A 119 12.56 12.34 18.55
CA ASN A 119 11.16 12.37 18.96
C ASN A 119 10.92 11.27 20.02
N GLU A 120 10.89 11.63 21.29
CA GLU A 120 10.66 10.66 22.37
C GLU A 120 9.25 10.04 22.36
N ASP A 121 8.25 10.76 21.84
CA ASP A 121 6.84 10.31 21.89
C ASP A 121 6.04 10.84 20.66
N LEU A 122 6.10 10.09 19.57
CA LEU A 122 5.30 10.38 18.36
C LEU A 122 3.78 10.37 18.60
N THR A 123 3.32 9.82 19.75
CA THR A 123 1.87 9.77 20.06
C THR A 123 1.30 11.14 20.37
N LYS A 124 2.12 12.08 20.84
CA LYS A 124 1.73 13.44 21.19
C LYS A 124 1.64 14.34 19.96
N MET A 125 2.32 13.98 18.86
CA MET A 125 2.36 14.76 17.64
C MET A 125 0.96 14.96 17.06
N THR A 126 0.61 16.21 16.75
CA THR A 126 -0.64 16.54 16.06
C THR A 126 -0.49 16.31 14.56
N PHE A 127 -1.63 16.16 13.85
CA PHE A 127 -1.59 16.03 12.38
C PHE A 127 -0.97 17.25 11.70
N LYS A 128 -1.15 18.47 12.24
CA LYS A 128 -0.55 19.68 11.68
C LYS A 128 0.97 19.68 11.79
N GLU A 129 1.51 19.22 12.90
CA GLU A 129 2.96 19.08 13.12
C GLU A 129 3.56 17.98 12.24
N PHE A 130 2.81 16.93 11.96
CA PHE A 130 3.25 15.84 11.11
C PHE A 130 3.16 16.16 9.60
N LEU A 131 2.27 17.06 9.21
CA LEU A 131 1.97 17.36 7.80
C LEU A 131 3.20 17.76 6.96
N PRO A 132 4.13 18.61 7.44
CA PRO A 132 5.35 18.95 6.71
C PRO A 132 6.17 17.72 6.32
N TYR A 133 6.35 16.77 7.25
CA TYR A 133 7.10 15.54 7.01
C TYR A 133 6.44 14.64 5.96
N ALA A 134 5.12 14.47 6.05
CA ALA A 134 4.36 13.73 5.06
C ALA A 134 4.42 14.41 3.67
N ARG A 135 4.33 15.75 3.62
CA ARG A 135 4.41 16.52 2.38
C ARG A 135 5.78 16.40 1.72
N ARG A 136 6.86 16.45 2.49
CA ARG A 136 8.23 16.23 1.99
C ARG A 136 8.37 14.84 1.37
N GLN A 137 7.74 13.81 1.98
CA GLN A 137 7.78 12.44 1.47
C GLN A 137 6.87 12.21 0.24
N MET A 138 5.93 13.12 -0.05
CA MET A 138 4.97 12.99 -1.16
C MET A 138 5.66 12.90 -2.53
N GLY A 139 6.76 13.62 -2.75
CA GLY A 139 7.52 13.56 -4.00
C GLY A 139 8.13 12.17 -4.25
N ALA A 140 8.62 11.52 -3.21
CA ALA A 140 9.14 10.16 -3.27
C ALA A 140 8.03 9.13 -3.51
N ALA A 141 6.90 9.29 -2.82
CA ALA A 141 5.70 8.47 -3.02
C ALA A 141 5.19 8.56 -4.47
N TRP A 142 5.18 9.78 -5.05
CA TRP A 142 4.78 10.00 -6.43
C TRP A 142 5.71 9.29 -7.42
N LYS A 143 7.04 9.41 -7.23
CA LYS A 143 8.02 8.66 -8.03
C LYS A 143 7.81 7.15 -7.94
N SER A 144 7.54 6.63 -6.74
CA SER A 144 7.27 5.21 -6.50
C SER A 144 6.04 4.72 -7.26
N VAL A 145 4.92 5.45 -7.16
CA VAL A 145 3.66 5.09 -7.84
C VAL A 145 3.84 5.15 -9.35
N LEU A 146 4.48 6.19 -9.89
CA LEU A 146 4.76 6.29 -11.32
C LEU A 146 5.67 5.15 -11.82
N ALA A 147 6.71 4.80 -11.04
CA ALA A 147 7.60 3.70 -11.41
C ALA A 147 6.88 2.34 -11.39
N PHE A 148 6.00 2.12 -10.42
CA PHE A 148 5.11 0.95 -10.40
C PHE A 148 4.18 0.92 -11.61
N MET A 149 3.51 2.02 -11.92
CA MET A 149 2.64 2.10 -13.10
C MET A 149 3.42 1.79 -14.39
N LEU A 150 4.59 2.41 -14.56
CA LEU A 150 5.45 2.15 -15.72
C LEU A 150 5.85 0.68 -15.79
N PHE A 151 6.23 0.09 -14.65
CA PHE A 151 6.55 -1.33 -14.57
C PHE A 151 5.38 -2.21 -15.03
N PHE A 152 4.17 -1.97 -14.54
CA PHE A 152 2.99 -2.75 -14.93
C PHE A 152 2.65 -2.55 -16.41
N VAL A 153 2.65 -1.31 -16.91
CA VAL A 153 2.35 -1.01 -18.32
C VAL A 153 3.33 -1.71 -19.24
N VAL A 154 4.63 -1.62 -18.97
CA VAL A 154 5.67 -2.28 -19.78
C VAL A 154 5.48 -3.80 -19.79
N ASN A 155 5.21 -4.41 -18.63
CA ASN A 155 4.99 -5.86 -18.55
C ASN A 155 3.70 -6.29 -19.27
N ILE A 156 2.61 -5.54 -19.17
CA ILE A 156 1.36 -5.84 -19.91
C ILE A 156 1.62 -5.76 -21.42
N LEU A 157 2.27 -4.69 -21.89
CA LEU A 157 2.61 -4.55 -23.32
C LEU A 157 3.51 -5.68 -23.82
N LEU A 158 4.47 -6.11 -23.00
CA LEU A 158 5.35 -7.23 -23.31
C LEU A 158 4.57 -8.55 -23.40
N VAL A 159 3.67 -8.81 -22.46
CA VAL A 159 2.79 -9.99 -22.50
C VAL A 159 1.92 -10.00 -23.74
N VAL A 160 1.28 -8.87 -24.07
CA VAL A 160 0.45 -8.73 -25.27
C VAL A 160 1.28 -8.96 -26.54
N ALA A 161 2.48 -8.38 -26.61
CA ALA A 161 3.39 -8.55 -27.74
C ALA A 161 3.82 -10.02 -27.93
N ILE A 162 4.15 -10.72 -26.84
CA ILE A 162 4.52 -12.15 -26.89
C ILE A 162 3.36 -13.00 -27.41
N ILE A 163 2.14 -12.79 -26.91
CA ILE A 163 0.95 -13.52 -27.36
C ILE A 163 0.69 -13.26 -28.83
N ALA A 164 0.80 -11.99 -29.27
CA ALA A 164 0.59 -11.60 -30.66
C ALA A 164 1.63 -12.21 -31.62
N VAL A 165 2.91 -12.23 -31.21
CA VAL A 165 4.00 -12.79 -32.04
C VAL A 165 3.92 -14.32 -32.13
N LEU A 166 3.66 -14.97 -31.01
CA LEU A 166 3.58 -16.45 -30.97
C LEU A 166 2.30 -16.97 -31.59
N GLN A 167 1.26 -16.14 -31.76
CA GLN A 167 -0.09 -16.54 -32.18
C GLN A 167 -0.63 -17.75 -31.38
N ALA A 168 -0.10 -17.92 -30.18
CA ALA A 168 -0.33 -19.07 -29.32
C ALA A 168 -0.89 -18.61 -27.99
N ALA A 169 -2.20 -18.68 -27.83
CA ALA A 169 -2.90 -18.47 -26.57
C ALA A 169 -3.24 -19.83 -25.92
N ASN A 170 -2.20 -20.64 -25.64
CA ASN A 170 -2.41 -21.90 -24.93
C ASN A 170 -2.02 -21.78 -23.44
N ILE A 171 -2.48 -22.73 -22.63
CA ILE A 171 -2.28 -22.72 -21.18
C ILE A 171 -0.80 -22.70 -20.77
N GLY A 172 0.08 -23.31 -21.56
CA GLY A 172 1.52 -23.34 -21.28
C GLY A 172 2.16 -21.96 -21.38
N VAL A 173 1.79 -21.19 -22.41
CA VAL A 173 2.25 -19.79 -22.58
C VAL A 173 1.75 -18.92 -21.42
N PHE A 174 0.47 -19.04 -21.06
CA PHE A 174 -0.07 -18.30 -19.92
C PHE A 174 0.65 -18.65 -18.60
N MET A 175 0.96 -19.91 -18.35
CA MET A 175 1.68 -20.35 -17.15
C MET A 175 3.10 -19.73 -17.09
N ILE A 176 3.82 -19.72 -18.21
CA ILE A 176 5.17 -19.13 -18.28
C ILE A 176 5.11 -17.62 -18.05
N LEU A 177 4.18 -16.92 -18.70
CA LEU A 177 4.01 -15.47 -18.54
C LEU A 177 3.56 -15.10 -17.12
N PHE A 178 2.71 -15.90 -16.51
CA PHE A 178 2.30 -15.74 -15.11
C PHE A 178 3.49 -15.94 -14.16
N ALA A 179 4.28 -16.99 -14.34
CA ALA A 179 5.49 -17.24 -13.54
C ALA A 179 6.52 -16.11 -13.69
N TRP A 180 6.71 -15.60 -14.92
CA TRP A 180 7.53 -14.42 -15.19
C TRP A 180 7.05 -13.20 -14.42
N PHE A 181 5.77 -12.90 -14.50
CA PHE A 181 5.18 -11.75 -13.81
C PHE A 181 5.33 -11.87 -12.27
N VAL A 182 5.02 -13.04 -11.71
CA VAL A 182 5.17 -13.32 -10.28
C VAL A 182 6.63 -13.17 -9.82
N ALA A 183 7.60 -13.60 -10.63
CA ALA A 183 9.02 -13.48 -10.31
C ALA A 183 9.51 -12.01 -10.28
N LEU A 184 8.87 -11.11 -11.01
CA LEU A 184 9.23 -9.69 -11.08
C LEU A 184 8.57 -8.83 -9.97
N ILE A 185 7.49 -9.29 -9.35
CA ILE A 185 6.81 -8.53 -8.29
C ILE A 185 7.75 -8.20 -7.12
N PRO A 186 8.50 -9.16 -6.52
CA PRO A 186 9.37 -8.86 -5.39
C PRO A 186 10.43 -7.78 -5.68
N PRO A 187 11.18 -7.82 -6.78
CA PRO A 187 12.07 -6.73 -7.15
C PRO A 187 11.36 -5.38 -7.31
N ALA A 188 10.17 -5.37 -7.91
CA ALA A 188 9.40 -4.15 -8.08
C ALA A 188 8.97 -3.53 -6.73
N MET A 189 8.71 -4.32 -5.69
CA MET A 189 8.37 -3.82 -4.36
C MET A 189 9.48 -2.96 -3.75
N MET A 190 10.75 -3.14 -4.15
CA MET A 190 11.86 -2.30 -3.70
C MET A 190 11.83 -0.88 -4.28
N LEU A 191 11.01 -0.60 -5.30
CA LEU A 191 10.84 0.76 -5.81
C LEU A 191 10.37 1.73 -4.72
N ILE A 192 9.49 1.27 -3.82
CA ILE A 192 8.89 2.12 -2.81
C ILE A 192 9.93 2.61 -1.78
N PRO A 193 10.67 1.73 -1.08
CA PRO A 193 11.67 2.19 -0.12
C PRO A 193 12.86 2.90 -0.78
N VAL A 194 13.32 2.47 -1.95
CA VAL A 194 14.43 3.14 -2.63
C VAL A 194 14.13 4.61 -2.90
N TYR A 195 12.98 4.94 -3.49
CA TYR A 195 12.62 6.35 -3.70
C TYR A 195 12.33 7.11 -2.39
N SER A 196 11.89 6.40 -1.36
CA SER A 196 11.53 7.02 -0.09
C SER A 196 12.75 7.34 0.79
N PHE A 197 13.76 6.49 0.77
CA PHE A 197 14.95 6.64 1.62
C PHE A 197 16.16 7.19 0.90
N GLU A 198 16.19 7.18 -0.44
CA GLU A 198 17.33 7.69 -1.19
C GLU A 198 16.95 8.88 -2.08
N PRO A 199 17.75 9.96 -2.08
CA PRO A 199 17.53 11.12 -2.95
C PRO A 199 17.97 10.83 -4.40
N THR A 200 17.38 9.82 -5.04
CA THR A 200 17.76 9.37 -6.38
C THR A 200 16.88 9.94 -7.49
N GLY A 201 17.49 10.09 -8.69
CA GLY A 201 16.73 10.35 -9.91
C GLY A 201 15.85 9.15 -10.28
N PHE A 202 14.79 9.40 -11.09
CA PHE A 202 13.79 8.39 -11.44
C PHE A 202 14.40 7.09 -12.01
N TRP A 203 15.21 7.18 -13.07
CA TRP A 203 15.81 6.01 -13.71
C TRP A 203 16.89 5.33 -12.87
N ALA A 204 17.70 6.13 -12.15
CA ALA A 204 18.72 5.61 -11.24
C ALA A 204 18.07 4.83 -10.08
N GLY A 205 17.02 5.37 -9.47
CA GLY A 205 16.27 4.71 -8.42
C GLY A 205 15.62 3.42 -8.90
N MET A 206 15.03 3.41 -10.10
CA MET A 206 14.47 2.20 -10.70
C MET A 206 15.52 1.11 -10.86
N ARG A 207 16.67 1.44 -11.49
CA ARG A 207 17.77 0.47 -11.65
C ARG A 207 18.25 -0.08 -10.31
N LYS A 208 18.41 0.80 -9.31
CA LYS A 208 18.86 0.43 -7.97
C LYS A 208 17.87 -0.50 -7.26
N ALA A 209 16.58 -0.18 -7.34
CA ALA A 209 15.51 -1.00 -6.78
C ALA A 209 15.51 -2.42 -7.36
N PHE A 210 15.66 -2.57 -8.66
CA PHE A 210 15.74 -3.89 -9.29
C PHE A 210 17.02 -4.65 -8.90
N VAL A 211 18.18 -3.96 -8.80
CA VAL A 211 19.42 -4.60 -8.32
C VAL A 211 19.25 -5.13 -6.90
N TYR A 212 18.73 -4.32 -5.98
CA TYR A 212 18.46 -4.75 -4.61
C TYR A 212 17.43 -5.87 -4.56
N GLY A 213 16.35 -5.70 -5.33
CA GLY A 213 15.27 -6.65 -5.40
C GLY A 213 15.69 -8.03 -5.87
N PHE A 214 16.46 -8.13 -6.95
CA PHE A 214 16.95 -9.43 -7.44
C PHE A 214 17.99 -10.06 -6.50
N LYS A 215 18.92 -9.26 -5.95
CA LYS A 215 19.94 -9.79 -5.03
C LYS A 215 19.35 -10.29 -3.71
N THR A 216 18.22 -9.73 -3.27
CA THR A 216 17.56 -10.11 -2.00
C THR A 216 16.17 -10.72 -2.21
N TRP A 217 15.90 -11.25 -3.40
CA TRP A 217 14.60 -11.75 -3.84
C TRP A 217 13.93 -12.69 -2.83
N GLY A 218 14.66 -13.72 -2.36
CA GLY A 218 14.14 -14.68 -1.39
C GLY A 218 13.75 -14.04 -0.05
N GLY A 219 14.51 -13.03 0.40
CA GLY A 219 14.18 -12.29 1.62
C GLY A 219 12.91 -11.44 1.48
N ILE A 220 12.72 -10.82 0.31
CA ILE A 220 11.51 -10.05 0.00
C ILE A 220 10.30 -10.99 -0.03
N VAL A 221 10.40 -12.10 -0.78
CA VAL A 221 9.30 -13.09 -0.86
C VAL A 221 8.93 -13.60 0.53
N ALA A 222 9.91 -13.99 1.33
CA ALA A 222 9.64 -14.54 2.65
C ALA A 222 8.92 -13.54 3.57
N ILE A 223 9.44 -12.29 3.67
CA ILE A 223 8.83 -11.30 4.57
C ILE A 223 7.47 -10.83 4.07
N THR A 224 7.33 -10.59 2.77
CA THR A 224 6.05 -10.17 2.18
C THR A 224 5.01 -11.28 2.28
N PHE A 225 5.38 -12.54 2.07
CA PHE A 225 4.46 -13.67 2.22
C PHE A 225 3.91 -13.76 3.64
N VAL A 226 4.78 -13.76 4.66
CA VAL A 226 4.34 -13.87 6.06
C VAL A 226 3.49 -12.69 6.48
N VAL A 227 3.93 -11.45 6.21
CA VAL A 227 3.19 -10.25 6.59
C VAL A 227 1.87 -10.15 5.81
N SER A 228 1.87 -10.47 4.52
CA SER A 228 0.64 -10.51 3.72
C SER A 228 -0.34 -11.59 4.21
N LEU A 229 0.15 -12.76 4.62
CA LEU A 229 -0.70 -13.82 5.15
C LEU A 229 -1.44 -13.34 6.42
N ILE A 230 -0.71 -12.76 7.36
CA ILE A 230 -1.29 -12.22 8.60
C ILE A 230 -2.28 -11.09 8.28
N THR A 231 -1.87 -10.15 7.42
CA THR A 231 -2.72 -9.03 7.00
C THR A 231 -4.00 -9.52 6.32
N ASN A 232 -3.90 -10.48 5.40
CA ASN A 232 -5.08 -11.01 4.69
C ASN A 232 -6.02 -11.76 5.61
N VAL A 233 -5.53 -12.48 6.62
CA VAL A 233 -6.39 -13.13 7.63
C VAL A 233 -7.18 -12.07 8.40
N ILE A 234 -6.53 -11.01 8.89
CA ILE A 234 -7.19 -9.93 9.63
C ILE A 234 -8.18 -9.18 8.73
N CYS A 235 -7.77 -8.78 7.53
CA CYS A 235 -8.63 -8.11 6.56
C CYS A 235 -9.80 -8.99 6.11
N GLY A 236 -9.57 -10.30 5.97
CA GLY A 236 -10.60 -11.27 5.64
C GLY A 236 -11.73 -11.31 6.66
N PHE A 237 -11.40 -11.38 7.96
CA PHE A 237 -12.42 -11.31 9.01
C PHE A 237 -13.19 -9.98 9.00
N LEU A 238 -12.49 -8.88 8.83
CA LEU A 238 -13.11 -7.55 8.83
C LEU A 238 -13.86 -7.23 7.53
N SER A 239 -13.64 -7.99 6.45
CA SER A 239 -14.38 -7.89 5.19
C SER A 239 -15.72 -8.64 5.19
N VAL A 240 -15.96 -9.53 6.17
CA VAL A 240 -17.18 -10.35 6.23
C VAL A 240 -18.47 -9.53 6.10
N PRO A 241 -18.67 -8.38 6.78
CA PRO A 241 -19.87 -7.59 6.63
C PRO A 241 -20.11 -7.11 5.18
N TYR A 242 -19.03 -6.70 4.50
CA TYR A 242 -19.12 -6.29 3.09
C TYR A 242 -19.45 -7.47 2.18
N MET A 243 -18.81 -8.63 2.37
CA MET A 243 -19.11 -9.84 1.59
C MET A 243 -20.55 -10.29 1.79
N LEU A 244 -21.07 -10.26 3.01
CA LEU A 244 -22.47 -10.61 3.28
C LEU A 244 -23.46 -9.68 2.58
N THR A 245 -23.19 -8.36 2.58
CA THR A 245 -24.07 -7.42 1.86
C THR A 245 -23.97 -7.60 0.34
N ALA A 246 -22.79 -7.89 -0.21
CA ALA A 246 -22.63 -8.18 -1.64
C ALA A 246 -23.35 -9.48 -2.04
N MET A 247 -23.20 -10.55 -1.25
CA MET A 247 -23.91 -11.81 -1.48
C MET A 247 -25.43 -11.64 -1.36
N ALA A 248 -25.91 -10.92 -0.36
CA ALA A 248 -27.35 -10.64 -0.22
C ALA A 248 -27.90 -9.91 -1.45
N LYS A 249 -27.16 -8.91 -1.98
CA LYS A 249 -27.51 -8.26 -3.25
C LYS A 249 -27.61 -9.27 -4.39
N ALA A 250 -26.60 -10.13 -4.55
CA ALA A 250 -26.59 -11.12 -5.61
C ALA A 250 -27.80 -12.07 -5.56
N PHE A 251 -28.06 -12.67 -4.39
CA PHE A 251 -29.17 -13.61 -4.23
C PHE A 251 -30.55 -12.97 -4.45
N LEU A 252 -30.79 -11.82 -3.81
CA LEU A 252 -32.11 -11.19 -3.85
C LEU A 252 -32.42 -10.55 -5.21
N VAL A 253 -31.42 -10.19 -6.00
CA VAL A 253 -31.59 -9.68 -7.37
C VAL A 253 -31.88 -10.84 -8.33
N ILE A 254 -31.22 -12.00 -8.19
CA ILE A 254 -31.41 -13.16 -9.08
C ILE A 254 -32.78 -13.84 -8.86
N GLU A 255 -33.28 -13.88 -7.62
CA GLU A 255 -34.56 -14.56 -7.32
C GLU A 255 -35.78 -13.79 -7.73
N ASN A 256 -35.70 -12.52 -8.19
CA ASN A 256 -36.85 -11.67 -8.55
C ASN A 256 -37.97 -11.66 -7.49
N SER A 257 -37.59 -11.82 -6.22
CA SER A 257 -38.50 -11.98 -5.09
C SER A 257 -38.82 -10.63 -4.44
N ASP A 258 -39.79 -10.60 -3.50
CA ASP A 258 -40.12 -9.43 -2.68
C ASP A 258 -38.88 -8.86 -1.93
N GLY A 259 -37.78 -9.63 -1.83
CA GLY A 259 -36.46 -9.21 -1.34
C GLY A 259 -35.81 -8.11 -2.16
N PHE A 260 -36.22 -7.91 -3.43
CA PHE A 260 -35.72 -6.82 -4.27
C PHE A 260 -36.04 -5.43 -3.67
N SER A 261 -37.18 -5.27 -3.04
CA SER A 261 -37.56 -4.02 -2.36
C SER A 261 -36.66 -3.74 -1.15
N PHE A 262 -36.21 -4.77 -0.43
CA PHE A 262 -35.28 -4.64 0.71
C PHE A 262 -33.89 -4.21 0.27
N VAL A 263 -33.34 -4.80 -0.79
CA VAL A 263 -32.01 -4.44 -1.32
C VAL A 263 -31.96 -3.00 -1.81
N ASN A 264 -33.09 -2.49 -2.35
CA ASN A 264 -33.22 -1.10 -2.78
C ASN A 264 -33.59 -0.14 -1.63
N SER A 265 -33.73 -0.64 -0.40
CA SER A 265 -33.99 0.22 0.74
C SER A 265 -32.81 1.08 1.11
N THR A 266 -33.07 2.29 1.61
CA THR A 266 -32.03 3.23 2.08
C THR A 266 -31.16 2.62 3.18
N TRP A 267 -31.75 1.81 4.05
CA TRP A 267 -31.04 1.15 5.15
C TRP A 267 -30.04 0.12 4.64
N PHE A 268 -30.43 -0.72 3.70
CA PHE A 268 -29.54 -1.70 3.12
C PHE A 268 -28.38 -1.03 2.36
N SER A 269 -28.68 0.02 1.60
CA SER A 269 -27.67 0.82 0.89
C SER A 269 -26.67 1.46 1.85
N LEU A 270 -27.14 1.98 2.99
CA LEU A 270 -26.28 2.56 4.03
C LEU A 270 -25.38 1.49 4.66
N ILE A 271 -25.92 0.33 5.04
CA ILE A 271 -25.15 -0.78 5.62
C ILE A 271 -24.08 -1.28 4.62
N SER A 272 -24.47 -1.46 3.37
CA SER A 272 -23.57 -1.87 2.29
C SER A 272 -22.42 -0.87 2.09
N TYR A 273 -22.75 0.44 2.08
CA TYR A 273 -21.75 1.51 1.97
C TYR A 273 -20.79 1.54 3.16
N LEU A 274 -21.29 1.48 4.40
CA LEU A 274 -20.46 1.48 5.60
C LEU A 274 -19.57 0.23 5.68
N SER A 275 -20.09 -0.91 5.26
CA SER A 275 -19.32 -2.17 5.17
C SER A 275 -18.21 -2.08 4.13
N ALA A 276 -18.48 -1.48 2.96
CA ALA A 276 -17.48 -1.24 1.92
C ALA A 276 -16.40 -0.26 2.40
N LEU A 277 -16.81 0.82 3.09
CA LEU A 277 -15.89 1.80 3.68
C LEU A 277 -14.95 1.14 4.70
N LEU A 278 -15.50 0.34 5.60
CA LEU A 278 -14.72 -0.40 6.60
C LEU A 278 -13.71 -1.34 5.92
N TYR A 279 -14.18 -2.12 4.94
CA TYR A 279 -13.33 -3.03 4.19
C TYR A 279 -12.15 -2.33 3.52
N ILE A 280 -12.41 -1.27 2.77
CA ILE A 280 -11.36 -0.52 2.06
C ILE A 280 -10.36 0.09 3.04
N TYR A 281 -10.86 0.73 4.12
CA TYR A 281 -10.00 1.35 5.12
C TYR A 281 -9.08 0.34 5.82
N VAL A 282 -9.63 -0.80 6.22
CA VAL A 282 -8.86 -1.88 6.87
C VAL A 282 -7.80 -2.44 5.93
N CYS A 283 -8.08 -2.57 4.64
CA CYS A 283 -7.07 -2.97 3.65
C CYS A 283 -5.90 -1.99 3.61
N TYR A 284 -6.13 -0.68 3.61
CA TYR A 284 -5.03 0.30 3.64
C TYR A 284 -4.23 0.24 4.94
N VAL A 285 -4.90 0.09 6.08
CA VAL A 285 -4.19 -0.12 7.36
C VAL A 285 -3.34 -1.39 7.32
N GLY A 286 -3.86 -2.48 6.77
CA GLY A 286 -3.11 -3.72 6.59
C GLY A 286 -1.90 -3.56 5.65
N TYR A 287 -2.07 -2.85 4.53
CA TYR A 287 -0.96 -2.56 3.62
C TYR A 287 0.13 -1.69 4.26
N SER A 288 -0.18 -0.87 5.27
CA SER A 288 0.86 -0.14 6.01
C SER A 288 1.88 -1.08 6.68
N ALA A 289 1.43 -2.21 7.23
CA ALA A 289 2.32 -3.22 7.80
C ALA A 289 3.26 -3.83 6.76
N LEU A 290 2.76 -4.07 5.55
CA LEU A 290 3.58 -4.56 4.43
C LEU A 290 4.64 -3.54 4.02
N LEU A 291 4.29 -2.25 3.93
CA LEU A 291 5.24 -1.18 3.62
C LEU A 291 6.36 -1.08 4.66
N ILE A 292 6.03 -1.20 5.95
CA ILE A 292 7.00 -1.20 7.05
C ILE A 292 7.96 -2.41 6.91
N ALA A 293 7.41 -3.60 6.66
CA ALA A 293 8.22 -4.81 6.49
C ALA A 293 9.19 -4.72 5.31
N ILE A 294 8.72 -4.16 4.17
CA ILE A 294 9.56 -3.95 2.98
C ILE A 294 10.65 -2.89 3.26
N ALA A 295 10.36 -1.88 4.07
CA ALA A 295 11.37 -0.89 4.48
C ALA A 295 12.50 -1.54 5.29
N TYR A 296 12.20 -2.40 6.26
CA TYR A 296 13.24 -3.12 7.00
C TYR A 296 14.00 -4.14 6.13
N GLN A 297 13.32 -4.74 5.16
CA GLN A 297 13.98 -5.56 4.15
C GLN A 297 14.94 -4.74 3.28
N TYR A 298 14.55 -3.52 2.91
CA TYR A 298 15.41 -2.59 2.19
C TYR A 298 16.64 -2.20 3.04
N GLY A 299 16.47 -1.82 4.31
CA GLY A 299 17.57 -1.52 5.22
C GLY A 299 18.56 -2.68 5.38
N HIS A 300 18.05 -3.94 5.38
CA HIS A 300 18.90 -5.13 5.31
C HIS A 300 19.64 -5.26 3.97
N ALA A 301 18.94 -5.05 2.84
CA ALA A 301 19.53 -5.17 1.51
C ALA A 301 20.70 -4.20 1.33
N CYS A 302 20.53 -2.95 1.77
CA CYS A 302 21.57 -1.96 1.78
C CYS A 302 22.83 -2.42 2.53
N SER A 303 22.67 -2.83 3.79
CA SER A 303 23.78 -3.29 4.64
C SER A 303 24.41 -4.60 4.19
N ALA A 304 23.65 -5.50 3.52
CA ALA A 304 24.15 -6.80 3.10
C ALA A 304 24.97 -6.73 1.82
N LEU A 305 24.70 -5.74 0.97
CA LEU A 305 25.30 -5.65 -0.36
C LEU A 305 26.55 -4.79 -0.41
N ASP A 306 27.03 -4.26 0.75
CA ASP A 306 28.25 -3.45 0.90
C ASP A 306 28.42 -2.40 -0.25
N ILE A 307 27.32 -1.73 -0.57
CA ILE A 307 27.33 -0.73 -1.63
C ILE A 307 27.96 0.53 -1.02
N ASP A 308 29.16 0.86 -1.46
CA ASP A 308 30.13 1.87 -1.03
C ASP A 308 29.61 3.32 -0.84
N ASN A 309 28.35 3.55 -0.57
CA ASN A 309 27.76 4.89 -0.45
C ASN A 309 26.91 5.08 0.82
N PHE A 310 27.12 4.27 1.85
CA PHE A 310 26.36 4.39 3.10
C PHE A 310 27.07 5.20 4.21
N ASP A 311 27.93 6.14 3.86
CA ASP A 311 28.36 7.21 4.77
C ASP A 311 27.22 8.22 5.09
N HIS A 312 25.99 7.93 4.63
CA HIS A 312 24.79 8.74 4.89
C HIS A 312 23.90 8.15 5.98
N GLU A 313 24.42 7.24 6.81
CA GLU A 313 23.61 6.35 7.65
C GLU A 313 22.64 7.05 8.60
N ASP A 314 23.03 8.18 9.18
CA ASP A 314 22.18 8.88 10.16
C ASP A 314 21.81 10.30 9.71
N LYS A 315 22.60 10.93 8.84
CA LYS A 315 22.41 12.32 8.43
C LYS A 315 21.09 12.57 7.68
N ASP A 316 20.66 11.62 6.83
CA ASP A 316 19.41 11.76 6.07
C ASP A 316 18.16 11.76 6.96
N PHE A 317 18.19 11.09 8.11
CA PHE A 317 17.08 11.12 9.07
C PHE A 317 17.09 12.40 9.90
N ASP A 318 18.28 12.83 10.34
CA ASP A 318 18.47 14.03 11.14
C ASP A 318 18.19 15.32 10.32
N ASP A 319 18.64 15.35 9.07
CA ASP A 319 18.36 16.45 8.14
C ASP A 319 16.88 16.47 7.72
N PHE A 320 16.21 15.33 7.71
CA PHE A 320 14.78 15.26 7.42
C PHE A 320 13.93 16.04 8.43
N ASP A 321 14.30 16.00 9.71
CA ASP A 321 13.62 16.75 10.77
C ASP A 321 13.94 18.24 10.70
N LYS A 322 15.21 18.61 10.52
CA LYS A 322 15.68 20.00 10.44
C LYS A 322 15.09 20.76 9.26
N ASP A 323 15.06 20.15 8.07
CA ASP A 323 14.58 20.82 6.86
C ASP A 323 13.05 20.97 6.85
N ALA A 324 12.30 20.01 7.42
CA ALA A 324 10.86 20.10 7.49
C ALA A 324 10.38 21.23 8.43
N THR A 325 11.17 21.56 9.47
CA THR A 325 10.86 22.66 10.39
C THR A 325 11.27 24.03 9.84
N ASN A 326 12.19 24.10 8.88
CA ASN A 326 12.64 25.35 8.26
C ASN A 326 11.73 25.83 7.13
N GLU A 327 10.98 24.95 6.46
CA GLU A 327 10.05 25.35 5.39
C GLU A 327 8.83 26.12 5.89
N ASP A 328 8.47 26.01 7.17
CA ASP A 328 7.31 26.74 7.75
C ASP A 328 7.60 28.22 8.12
N ASN A 329 8.82 28.72 7.85
CA ASN A 329 9.22 30.09 8.12
C ASN A 329 9.21 31.03 6.88
N PHE A 330 8.55 30.62 5.78
CA PHE A 330 8.33 31.46 4.59
C PHE A 330 6.87 31.72 4.28
#